data_50b08fd50bba5ccc1a472750a1476e24
#
_entry.id   50b08fd50bba5ccc1a472750a1476e24
#
_cell.length_a   1.000
_cell.length_b   1.000
_cell.length_c   1.000
_cell.angle_alpha   90.00
_cell.angle_beta   90.00
_cell.angle_gamma   90.00
#
_symmetry.space_group_name_H-M   'P 1'
#
loop_
_entity.id
_entity.type
_entity.pdbx_description
1 polymer ?
#
loop_
_entity_poly.entity_id
_entity_poly.type
_entity_poly.pdbx_seq_one_letter_code
_entity_poly.pdbx_strand_id
1 'polypeptide(L)'
;MDIRNPYLMFLGDAPDDLAAKVADGVAKWRPEWCKGQLRLEGCKADLGLPDMSLEAGREAGCQTLVVGVANRGGRIPQNWRDSLERALTMGYDIASGLHNRLADIETLRSLAEEHGRQLFDVRHPTQDFDVAKGSKRPGKRLLTVGSDCSVGKMFTSLAIHKTMQERGIKSSFRATGQTGIFIAGGGVSVDAVIADFISGATEWLCPDNDADHWDVVEGQGSLFHASFAGVSLGLLHGSQPDAMVLCHEPTRTHLRGLPDFPLPDLRECIRVNEEMARMVNPDARVVGVSVNTSKVEKGRQDAVLE
;
A
#
# COMPACT_ATOMS: atom_id res chain seq x y z
N MET A 1 13.45 -6.89 0.43
CA MET A 1 13.20 -6.25 1.75
C MET A 1 12.48 -7.29 2.59
N ASP A 2 12.97 -7.63 3.77
CA ASP A 2 12.37 -8.63 4.66
C ASP A 2 12.18 -8.00 6.04
N ILE A 3 10.95 -7.53 6.32
CA ILE A 3 10.61 -6.84 7.56
C ILE A 3 10.20 -7.88 8.58
N ARG A 4 11.02 -8.07 9.62
CA ARG A 4 10.81 -9.10 10.63
C ARG A 4 9.61 -8.84 11.52
N ASN A 5 8.68 -9.77 11.58
CA ASN A 5 7.57 -9.75 12.53
C ASN A 5 7.90 -10.58 13.81
N PRO A 6 7.14 -10.44 14.91
CA PRO A 6 5.97 -9.60 15.12
C PRO A 6 6.26 -8.10 15.23
N TYR A 7 5.22 -7.28 15.01
CA TYR A 7 5.27 -5.83 15.03
C TYR A 7 4.71 -5.22 16.33
N LEU A 8 5.35 -4.13 16.77
CA LEU A 8 4.74 -3.11 17.62
C LEU A 8 4.34 -1.92 16.72
N MET A 9 3.05 -1.59 16.66
CA MET A 9 2.54 -0.54 15.79
C MET A 9 2.68 0.83 16.47
N PHE A 10 3.57 1.69 15.94
CA PHE A 10 3.77 3.04 16.46
C PHE A 10 2.77 4.00 15.83
N LEU A 11 1.90 4.58 16.66
CA LEU A 11 0.88 5.54 16.25
C LEU A 11 1.27 7.00 16.55
N GLY A 12 2.39 7.21 17.25
CA GLY A 12 2.82 8.55 17.65
C GLY A 12 1.69 9.29 18.36
N ASP A 13 1.51 10.56 18.00
CA ASP A 13 0.44 11.46 18.45
C ASP A 13 -0.67 11.62 17.38
N ALA A 14 -0.98 10.56 16.63
CA ALA A 14 -1.97 10.57 15.55
C ALA A 14 -3.30 11.20 16.00
N PRO A 15 -3.78 12.26 15.31
CA PRO A 15 -4.96 13.03 15.75
C PRO A 15 -6.29 12.29 15.50
N ASP A 16 -6.28 11.26 14.68
CA ASP A 16 -7.45 10.45 14.31
C ASP A 16 -7.04 9.12 13.66
N ASP A 17 -8.00 8.23 13.46
CA ASP A 17 -7.79 6.92 12.84
C ASP A 17 -7.36 7.03 11.36
N LEU A 18 -7.74 8.10 10.66
CA LEU A 18 -7.34 8.30 9.28
C LEU A 18 -5.82 8.55 9.15
N ALA A 19 -5.23 9.24 10.13
CA ALA A 19 -3.79 9.41 10.22
C ALA A 19 -3.09 8.07 10.47
N ALA A 20 -3.71 7.13 11.20
CA ALA A 20 -3.19 5.80 11.50
C ALA A 20 -3.60 4.71 10.47
N LYS A 21 -4.13 5.09 9.31
CA LYS A 21 -4.65 4.17 8.28
C LYS A 21 -3.66 3.10 7.80
N VAL A 22 -2.36 3.37 7.88
CA VAL A 22 -1.31 2.40 7.53
C VAL A 22 -1.30 1.28 8.56
N ALA A 23 -1.24 1.64 9.85
CA ALA A 23 -1.28 0.69 10.96
C ALA A 23 -2.61 -0.10 10.97
N ASP A 24 -3.75 0.59 10.77
CA ASP A 24 -5.07 -0.03 10.68
C ASP A 24 -5.12 -1.08 9.55
N GLY A 25 -4.58 -0.75 8.38
CA GLY A 25 -4.50 -1.69 7.26
C GLY A 25 -3.66 -2.93 7.59
N VAL A 26 -2.49 -2.75 8.21
CA VAL A 26 -1.64 -3.88 8.62
C VAL A 26 -2.32 -4.73 9.69
N ALA A 27 -2.88 -4.12 10.73
CA ALA A 27 -3.56 -4.84 11.82
C ALA A 27 -4.77 -5.65 11.31
N LYS A 28 -5.52 -5.15 10.33
CA LYS A 28 -6.66 -5.86 9.73
C LYS A 28 -6.25 -7.05 8.86
N TRP A 29 -5.15 -6.96 8.14
CA TRP A 29 -4.74 -7.98 7.19
C TRP A 29 -3.68 -8.94 7.72
N ARG A 30 -2.96 -8.55 8.78
CA ARG A 30 -1.94 -9.35 9.48
C ARG A 30 -2.09 -9.24 10.99
N PRO A 31 -3.28 -9.54 11.54
CA PRO A 31 -3.50 -9.46 12.99
C PRO A 31 -2.49 -10.33 13.77
N GLU A 32 -2.08 -11.45 13.20
CA GLU A 32 -1.11 -12.37 13.78
C GLU A 32 0.29 -11.75 13.92
N TRP A 33 0.62 -10.73 13.13
CA TRP A 33 1.91 -10.03 13.19
C TRP A 33 1.90 -8.84 14.16
N CYS A 34 0.73 -8.31 14.51
CA CYS A 34 0.60 -7.10 15.32
C CYS A 34 0.33 -7.49 16.78
N LYS A 35 1.31 -7.31 17.69
CA LYS A 35 1.16 -7.67 19.10
C LYS A 35 0.59 -6.56 19.95
N GLY A 36 0.79 -5.30 19.57
CA GLY A 36 0.31 -4.14 20.29
C GLY A 36 0.50 -2.85 19.53
N GLN A 37 0.06 -1.77 20.16
CA GLN A 37 0.23 -0.42 19.67
C GLN A 37 0.98 0.44 20.69
N LEU A 38 1.82 1.36 20.21
CA LEU A 38 2.52 2.36 21.02
C LEU A 38 1.97 3.74 20.66
N ARG A 39 1.28 4.35 21.60
CA ARG A 39 0.67 5.68 21.49
C ARG A 39 1.42 6.68 22.35
N LEU A 40 1.71 7.85 21.80
CA LEU A 40 2.25 8.97 22.57
C LEU A 40 1.11 9.80 23.16
N GLU A 41 1.46 10.71 24.07
CA GLU A 41 0.50 11.67 24.64
C GLU A 41 -0.19 12.46 23.51
N GLY A 42 -1.51 12.59 23.62
CA GLY A 42 -2.35 13.27 22.63
C GLY A 42 -2.81 12.38 21.45
N CYS A 43 -2.35 11.14 21.34
CA CYS A 43 -2.82 10.22 20.32
C CYS A 43 -4.31 9.88 20.51
N LYS A 44 -5.09 10.05 19.43
CA LYS A 44 -6.53 9.73 19.41
C LYS A 44 -6.85 8.49 18.58
N ALA A 45 -5.90 8.03 17.76
CA ALA A 45 -6.07 6.81 17.00
C ALA A 45 -6.00 5.58 17.90
N ASP A 46 -6.83 4.57 17.60
CA ASP A 46 -6.86 3.30 18.32
C ASP A 46 -7.13 2.14 17.35
N LEU A 47 -6.22 1.18 17.31
CA LEU A 47 -6.35 -0.03 16.48
C LEU A 47 -7.13 -1.15 17.18
N GLY A 48 -7.52 -0.95 18.44
CA GLY A 48 -8.08 -2.02 19.27
C GLY A 48 -7.05 -3.08 19.70
N LEU A 49 -5.75 -2.77 19.56
CA LEU A 49 -4.66 -3.61 20.04
C LEU A 49 -4.28 -3.20 21.47
N PRO A 50 -3.63 -4.10 22.25
CA PRO A 50 -3.10 -3.73 23.56
C PRO A 50 -2.12 -2.54 23.46
N ASP A 51 -2.30 -1.51 24.32
CA ASP A 51 -1.29 -0.47 24.47
C ASP A 51 -0.05 -1.04 25.16
N MET A 52 1.10 -0.86 24.54
CA MET A 52 2.38 -1.39 25.03
C MET A 52 3.46 -0.31 25.07
N SER A 53 4.29 -0.35 26.10
CA SER A 53 5.60 0.31 26.06
C SER A 53 6.57 -0.44 25.13
N LEU A 54 7.73 0.15 24.86
CA LEU A 54 8.79 -0.53 24.12
C LEU A 54 9.26 -1.79 24.84
N GLU A 55 9.36 -1.74 26.19
CA GLU A 55 9.74 -2.88 27.04
C GLU A 55 8.73 -4.02 26.90
N ALA A 56 7.45 -3.74 27.11
CA ALA A 56 6.38 -4.73 27.00
C ALA A 56 6.31 -5.34 25.57
N GLY A 57 6.53 -4.54 24.55
CA GLY A 57 6.59 -5.04 23.17
C GLY A 57 7.77 -6.00 22.94
N ARG A 58 8.96 -5.72 23.52
CA ARG A 58 10.11 -6.66 23.47
C ARG A 58 9.82 -7.94 24.21
N GLU A 59 9.24 -7.87 25.40
CA GLU A 59 8.81 -9.05 26.17
C GLU A 59 7.78 -9.89 25.40
N ALA A 60 6.89 -9.24 24.66
CA ALA A 60 5.93 -9.90 23.76
C ALA A 60 6.57 -10.46 22.46
N GLY A 61 7.89 -10.28 22.27
CA GLY A 61 8.65 -10.80 21.14
C GLY A 61 8.63 -9.92 19.88
N CYS A 62 8.14 -8.68 19.95
CA CYS A 62 8.16 -7.78 18.79
C CYS A 62 9.57 -7.56 18.26
N GLN A 63 9.74 -7.70 16.95
CA GLN A 63 11.02 -7.54 16.27
C GLN A 63 11.17 -6.15 15.63
N THR A 64 10.07 -5.61 15.09
CA THR A 64 10.06 -4.35 14.36
C THR A 64 9.04 -3.38 14.97
N LEU A 65 9.47 -2.14 15.19
CA LEU A 65 8.58 -0.99 15.43
C LEU A 65 8.14 -0.42 14.07
N VAL A 66 6.86 -0.53 13.74
CA VAL A 66 6.31 -0.05 12.48
C VAL A 66 5.68 1.32 12.68
N VAL A 67 6.20 2.36 12.02
CA VAL A 67 5.60 3.69 12.02
C VAL A 67 4.34 3.66 11.14
N GLY A 68 3.22 3.45 11.81
CA GLY A 68 1.92 3.19 11.18
C GLY A 68 1.11 4.45 10.83
N VAL A 69 1.73 5.60 10.88
CA VAL A 69 1.10 6.91 10.67
C VAL A 69 1.37 7.42 9.26
N ALA A 70 0.38 8.07 8.67
CA ALA A 70 0.49 8.80 7.40
C ALA A 70 0.09 10.26 7.65
N ASN A 71 0.97 11.02 8.27
CA ASN A 71 0.76 12.44 8.58
C ASN A 71 0.91 13.33 7.33
N ARG A 72 0.39 14.56 7.42
CA ARG A 72 0.50 15.53 6.33
C ARG A 72 1.96 15.90 6.09
N GLY A 73 2.41 15.71 4.84
CA GLY A 73 3.81 15.95 4.44
C GLY A 73 4.76 14.78 4.72
N GLY A 74 4.29 13.68 5.35
CA GLY A 74 5.06 12.45 5.53
C GLY A 74 6.36 12.64 6.31
N ARG A 75 6.33 13.47 7.36
CA ARG A 75 7.52 13.85 8.13
C ARG A 75 7.59 13.11 9.46
N ILE A 76 8.80 12.89 9.96
CA ILE A 76 9.08 12.38 11.30
C ILE A 76 9.29 13.60 12.21
N PRO A 77 8.31 13.94 13.08
CA PRO A 77 8.44 15.10 13.99
C PRO A 77 9.41 14.80 15.13
N GLN A 78 9.89 15.86 15.78
CA GLN A 78 10.90 15.74 16.83
C GLN A 78 10.43 14.90 18.03
N ASN A 79 9.18 15.03 18.42
CA ASN A 79 8.59 14.29 19.56
C ASN A 79 8.53 12.75 19.35
N TRP A 80 8.68 12.27 18.09
CA TRP A 80 8.75 10.83 17.84
C TRP A 80 10.17 10.28 17.96
N ARG A 81 11.18 11.13 17.77
CA ARG A 81 12.59 10.70 17.68
C ARG A 81 13.07 9.95 18.90
N ASP A 82 12.76 10.46 20.10
CA ASP A 82 13.17 9.83 21.37
C ASP A 82 12.65 8.36 21.47
N SER A 83 11.40 8.12 21.02
CA SER A 83 10.83 6.79 21.00
C SER A 83 11.51 5.88 19.97
N LEU A 84 11.84 6.42 18.77
CA LEU A 84 12.52 5.66 17.72
C LEU A 84 13.96 5.33 18.11
N GLU A 85 14.70 6.27 18.68
CA GLU A 85 16.06 6.09 19.19
C GLU A 85 16.10 5.02 20.31
N ARG A 86 15.19 5.13 21.27
CA ARG A 86 15.04 4.10 22.32
C ARG A 86 14.70 2.73 21.74
N ALA A 87 13.84 2.66 20.73
CA ALA A 87 13.51 1.38 20.10
C ALA A 87 14.74 0.70 19.50
N LEU A 88 15.61 1.45 18.82
CA LEU A 88 16.87 0.91 18.27
C LEU A 88 17.78 0.37 19.37
N THR A 89 18.02 1.14 20.45
CA THR A 89 18.85 0.71 21.59
C THR A 89 18.29 -0.52 22.29
N MET A 90 16.97 -0.71 22.26
CA MET A 90 16.29 -1.89 22.82
C MET A 90 16.24 -3.07 21.84
N GLY A 91 16.83 -2.96 20.66
CA GLY A 91 16.97 -4.04 19.70
C GLY A 91 15.81 -4.22 18.73
N TYR A 92 14.95 -3.20 18.55
CA TYR A 92 13.99 -3.18 17.45
C TYR A 92 14.65 -2.81 16.13
N ASP A 93 14.18 -3.40 15.04
CA ASP A 93 14.25 -2.75 13.74
C ASP A 93 13.16 -1.68 13.66
N ILE A 94 13.31 -0.69 12.78
CA ILE A 94 12.27 0.32 12.53
C ILE A 94 11.88 0.30 11.06
N ALA A 95 10.58 0.32 10.80
CA ALA A 95 10.05 0.40 9.45
C ALA A 95 9.10 1.60 9.30
N SER A 96 9.26 2.39 8.23
CA SER A 96 8.49 3.60 7.95
C SER A 96 8.12 3.70 6.47
N GLY A 97 6.89 4.13 6.19
CA GLY A 97 6.43 4.48 4.84
C GLY A 97 6.30 6.00 4.61
N LEU A 98 6.86 6.81 5.47
CA LEU A 98 6.83 8.28 5.37
C LEU A 98 7.72 8.79 4.22
N HIS A 99 7.55 10.06 3.84
CA HIS A 99 8.41 10.70 2.83
C HIS A 99 9.82 10.98 3.37
N ASN A 100 9.93 11.31 4.67
CA ASN A 100 11.24 11.39 5.31
C ASN A 100 11.81 9.97 5.47
N ARG A 101 13.04 9.78 5.04
CA ARG A 101 13.77 8.54 5.31
C ARG A 101 14.24 8.51 6.76
N LEU A 102 14.09 7.36 7.39
CA LEU A 102 14.72 7.07 8.69
C LEU A 102 16.24 7.21 8.58
N ALA A 103 16.81 6.69 7.50
CA ALA A 103 18.24 6.67 7.25
C ALA A 103 18.86 8.06 7.03
N ASP A 104 18.07 9.09 6.70
CA ASP A 104 18.55 10.49 6.57
C ASP A 104 18.67 11.17 7.95
N ILE A 105 18.13 10.57 9.01
CA ILE A 105 18.26 11.07 10.38
C ILE A 105 19.51 10.45 10.99
N GLU A 106 20.56 11.26 11.15
CA GLU A 106 21.89 10.79 11.55
C GLU A 106 21.88 10.00 12.86
N THR A 107 21.12 10.46 13.87
CA THR A 107 21.02 9.75 15.16
C THR A 107 20.41 8.36 15.01
N LEU A 108 19.37 8.21 14.18
CA LEU A 108 18.76 6.91 13.93
C LEU A 108 19.69 5.98 13.15
N ARG A 109 20.39 6.52 12.14
CA ARG A 109 21.35 5.73 11.35
C ARG A 109 22.49 5.22 12.23
N SER A 110 23.12 6.11 13.02
CA SER A 110 24.22 5.74 13.89
C SER A 110 23.83 4.71 14.94
N LEU A 111 22.65 4.87 15.59
CA LEU A 111 22.14 3.91 16.56
C LEU A 111 21.79 2.57 15.92
N ALA A 112 21.24 2.58 14.70
CA ALA A 112 20.95 1.36 13.96
C ALA A 112 22.23 0.57 13.65
N GLU A 113 23.28 1.25 13.20
CA GLU A 113 24.59 0.66 12.94
C GLU A 113 25.23 0.11 14.23
N GLU A 114 25.27 0.91 15.31
CA GLU A 114 25.82 0.55 16.59
C GLU A 114 25.16 -0.70 17.21
N HIS A 115 23.83 -0.77 17.11
CA HIS A 115 23.05 -1.88 17.69
C HIS A 115 22.76 -3.02 16.70
N GLY A 116 23.28 -2.97 15.47
CA GLY A 116 23.04 -3.96 14.41
C GLY A 116 21.56 -4.10 14.06
N ARG A 117 20.85 -2.98 14.00
CA ARG A 117 19.41 -2.93 13.67
C ARG A 117 19.21 -2.42 12.25
N GLN A 118 18.04 -2.75 11.69
CA GLN A 118 17.67 -2.34 10.32
C GLN A 118 16.71 -1.16 10.35
N LEU A 119 16.92 -0.22 9.42
CA LEU A 119 15.97 0.85 9.09
C LEU A 119 15.34 0.54 7.74
N PHE A 120 14.03 0.30 7.71
CA PHE A 120 13.29 -0.01 6.50
C PHE A 120 12.49 1.21 6.05
N ASP A 121 13.02 1.94 5.09
CA ASP A 121 12.33 3.06 4.42
C ASP A 121 11.51 2.51 3.24
N VAL A 122 10.36 1.88 3.54
CA VAL A 122 9.59 1.09 2.56
C VAL A 122 9.05 1.89 1.37
N ARG A 123 8.93 3.22 1.52
CA ARG A 123 8.56 4.09 0.41
C ARG A 123 9.70 4.30 -0.59
N HIS A 124 10.94 4.13 -0.15
CA HIS A 124 12.11 4.43 -0.95
C HIS A 124 12.77 3.14 -1.43
N PRO A 125 12.61 2.77 -2.72
CA PRO A 125 13.30 1.61 -3.28
C PRO A 125 14.81 1.73 -3.09
N THR A 126 15.44 0.63 -2.70
CA THR A 126 16.90 0.55 -2.49
C THR A 126 17.63 -0.02 -3.69
N GLN A 127 16.91 -0.44 -4.72
CA GLN A 127 17.43 -0.99 -5.96
C GLN A 127 17.16 -0.03 -7.13
N ASP A 128 18.03 -0.08 -8.09
CA ASP A 128 17.84 0.58 -9.37
C ASP A 128 16.88 -0.24 -10.25
N PHE A 129 16.06 0.44 -11.02
CA PHE A 129 15.17 -0.18 -11.99
C PHE A 129 15.57 0.25 -13.40
N ASP A 130 15.51 -0.68 -14.33
CA ASP A 130 15.61 -0.39 -15.76
C ASP A 130 14.29 0.20 -16.30
N VAL A 131 14.34 0.77 -17.48
CA VAL A 131 13.14 1.09 -18.26
C VAL A 131 12.39 -0.20 -18.61
N ALA A 132 11.07 -0.13 -18.74
CA ALA A 132 10.25 -1.27 -19.13
C ALA A 132 10.64 -1.79 -20.53
N LYS A 133 10.65 -3.10 -20.69
CA LYS A 133 10.93 -3.76 -21.96
C LYS A 133 9.68 -3.96 -22.81
N GLY A 134 8.49 -3.93 -22.18
CA GLY A 134 7.20 -4.14 -22.84
C GLY A 134 6.99 -5.57 -23.37
N SER A 135 7.91 -6.48 -23.12
CA SER A 135 7.78 -7.89 -23.55
C SER A 135 6.71 -8.61 -22.72
N LYS A 136 5.86 -9.42 -23.39
CA LYS A 136 4.85 -10.22 -22.69
C LYS A 136 5.56 -11.26 -21.81
N ARG A 137 5.25 -11.25 -20.53
CA ARG A 137 5.79 -12.19 -19.54
C ARG A 137 4.81 -13.36 -19.34
N PRO A 138 5.29 -14.61 -19.15
CA PRO A 138 4.46 -15.76 -18.74
C PRO A 138 3.73 -15.47 -17.41
N GLY A 139 2.67 -16.24 -17.16
CA GLY A 139 1.74 -16.01 -16.05
C GLY A 139 0.68 -14.96 -16.40
N LYS A 140 -0.23 -14.70 -15.46
CA LYS A 140 -1.37 -13.79 -15.61
C LYS A 140 -1.29 -12.68 -14.59
N ARG A 141 -1.83 -11.52 -14.91
CA ARG A 141 -1.84 -10.35 -14.03
C ARG A 141 -3.23 -9.76 -13.92
N LEU A 142 -3.66 -9.55 -12.68
CA LEU A 142 -4.88 -8.82 -12.35
C LEU A 142 -4.46 -7.52 -11.66
N LEU A 143 -4.89 -6.39 -12.23
CA LEU A 143 -4.64 -5.06 -11.66
C LEU A 143 -5.94 -4.46 -11.13
N THR A 144 -5.93 -3.95 -9.90
CA THR A 144 -7.01 -3.08 -9.43
C THR A 144 -6.79 -1.67 -9.94
N VAL A 145 -7.77 -1.11 -10.65
CA VAL A 145 -7.79 0.28 -11.12
C VAL A 145 -8.88 1.06 -10.37
N GLY A 146 -8.94 2.36 -10.49
CA GLY A 146 -9.91 3.12 -9.71
C GLY A 146 -10.51 4.30 -10.45
N SER A 147 -11.78 4.61 -10.15
CA SER A 147 -12.42 5.86 -10.56
C SER A 147 -11.75 7.08 -9.91
N ASP A 148 -11.09 6.88 -8.76
CA ASP A 148 -10.37 7.91 -8.00
C ASP A 148 -9.29 7.29 -7.11
N CYS A 149 -8.56 8.11 -6.36
CA CYS A 149 -7.66 7.71 -5.29
C CYS A 149 -8.44 7.25 -4.04
N SER A 150 -7.87 6.33 -3.27
CA SER A 150 -8.44 5.86 -1.97
C SER A 150 -9.90 5.37 -2.09
N VAL A 151 -10.21 4.61 -3.14
CA VAL A 151 -11.52 3.97 -3.37
C VAL A 151 -11.53 2.48 -2.98
N GLY A 152 -10.43 1.97 -2.40
CA GLY A 152 -10.34 0.60 -1.87
C GLY A 152 -9.48 -0.37 -2.68
N LYS A 153 -8.67 0.10 -3.65
CA LYS A 153 -7.86 -0.76 -4.53
C LYS A 153 -7.01 -1.80 -3.80
N MET A 154 -6.27 -1.40 -2.76
CA MET A 154 -5.46 -2.31 -1.96
C MET A 154 -6.33 -3.39 -1.29
N PHE A 155 -7.42 -2.99 -0.63
CA PHE A 155 -8.31 -3.96 0.04
C PHE A 155 -8.93 -4.93 -0.96
N THR A 156 -9.35 -4.45 -2.14
CA THR A 156 -9.89 -5.29 -3.21
C THR A 156 -8.86 -6.30 -3.71
N SER A 157 -7.62 -5.87 -3.98
CA SER A 157 -6.56 -6.78 -4.45
C SER A 157 -6.20 -7.83 -3.39
N LEU A 158 -6.12 -7.44 -2.12
CA LEU A 158 -5.88 -8.38 -1.02
C LEU A 158 -7.04 -9.39 -0.85
N ALA A 159 -8.30 -8.93 -0.95
CA ALA A 159 -9.46 -9.80 -0.86
C ALA A 159 -9.52 -10.80 -2.02
N ILE A 160 -9.22 -10.35 -3.25
CA ILE A 160 -9.14 -11.22 -4.42
C ILE A 160 -8.03 -12.25 -4.24
N HIS A 161 -6.82 -11.83 -3.85
CA HIS A 161 -5.71 -12.73 -3.60
C HIS A 161 -6.06 -13.79 -2.55
N LYS A 162 -6.61 -13.38 -1.41
CA LYS A 162 -7.06 -14.30 -0.36
C LYS A 162 -8.07 -15.31 -0.88
N THR A 163 -9.10 -14.85 -1.62
CA THR A 163 -10.13 -15.72 -2.19
C THR A 163 -9.55 -16.68 -3.23
N MET A 164 -8.58 -16.25 -4.04
CA MET A 164 -7.87 -17.12 -4.97
C MET A 164 -7.14 -18.23 -4.23
N GLN A 165 -6.41 -17.90 -3.17
CA GLN A 165 -5.70 -18.89 -2.34
C GLN A 165 -6.68 -19.89 -1.70
N GLU A 166 -7.79 -19.41 -1.12
CA GLU A 166 -8.82 -20.25 -0.51
C GLU A 166 -9.45 -21.24 -1.53
N ARG A 167 -9.47 -20.87 -2.82
CA ARG A 167 -9.97 -21.70 -3.93
C ARG A 167 -8.86 -22.53 -4.61
N GLY A 168 -7.65 -22.55 -4.08
CA GLY A 168 -6.53 -23.30 -4.63
C GLY A 168 -5.97 -22.72 -5.94
N ILE A 169 -6.28 -21.45 -6.28
CA ILE A 169 -5.72 -20.76 -7.44
C ILE A 169 -4.36 -20.19 -7.05
N LYS A 170 -3.32 -20.53 -7.79
CA LYS A 170 -1.97 -20.00 -7.58
C LYS A 170 -1.99 -18.50 -7.76
N SER A 171 -1.62 -17.76 -6.71
CA SER A 171 -1.58 -16.30 -6.79
C SER A 171 -0.55 -15.70 -5.85
N SER A 172 -0.01 -14.53 -6.21
CA SER A 172 0.85 -13.68 -5.39
C SER A 172 0.31 -12.27 -5.36
N PHE A 173 0.24 -11.68 -4.17
CA PHE A 173 -0.07 -10.26 -4.03
C PHE A 173 1.19 -9.43 -4.32
N ARG A 174 1.07 -8.43 -5.20
CA ARG A 174 2.16 -7.53 -5.60
C ARG A 174 1.89 -6.14 -5.05
N ALA A 175 2.58 -5.81 -3.97
CA ALA A 175 2.42 -4.54 -3.26
C ALA A 175 3.09 -3.39 -3.99
N THR A 176 2.37 -2.30 -4.20
CA THR A 176 2.84 -1.11 -4.93
C THR A 176 2.77 0.16 -4.10
N GLY A 177 2.29 0.08 -2.86
CA GLY A 177 2.21 1.17 -1.90
C GLY A 177 2.63 0.74 -0.50
N GLN A 178 2.94 1.71 0.37
CA GLN A 178 3.54 1.46 1.68
C GLN A 178 2.75 0.45 2.55
N THR A 179 1.43 0.57 2.61
CA THR A 179 0.60 -0.33 3.44
C THR A 179 0.64 -1.75 2.90
N GLY A 180 0.52 -1.92 1.58
CA GLY A 180 0.64 -3.20 0.91
C GLY A 180 2.00 -3.86 1.15
N ILE A 181 3.08 -3.08 1.15
CA ILE A 181 4.44 -3.57 1.42
C ILE A 181 4.56 -4.11 2.84
N PHE A 182 4.01 -3.43 3.85
CA PHE A 182 3.99 -3.94 5.23
C PHE A 182 3.18 -5.24 5.37
N ILE A 183 2.08 -5.37 4.61
CA ILE A 183 1.22 -6.56 4.62
C ILE A 183 1.88 -7.73 3.90
N ALA A 184 2.59 -7.47 2.79
CA ALA A 184 3.25 -8.49 1.98
C ALA A 184 4.65 -8.86 2.48
N GLY A 185 5.27 -8.02 3.33
CA GLY A 185 6.68 -8.13 3.71
C GLY A 185 7.66 -7.65 2.63
N GLY A 186 7.16 -7.22 1.45
CA GLY A 186 7.97 -6.71 0.35
C GLY A 186 7.13 -6.10 -0.76
N GLY A 187 7.77 -5.40 -1.70
CA GLY A 187 7.10 -4.71 -2.79
C GLY A 187 7.88 -3.49 -3.28
N VAL A 188 7.23 -2.64 -4.08
CA VAL A 188 7.80 -1.39 -4.59
C VAL A 188 6.78 -0.26 -4.42
N SER A 189 7.16 0.79 -3.69
CA SER A 189 6.34 2.03 -3.62
C SER A 189 6.50 2.78 -4.94
N VAL A 190 5.63 2.51 -5.91
CA VAL A 190 5.75 3.01 -7.28
C VAL A 190 5.62 4.53 -7.39
N ASP A 191 4.98 5.18 -6.40
CA ASP A 191 4.85 6.64 -6.31
C ASP A 191 6.16 7.35 -5.91
N ALA A 192 7.18 6.59 -5.49
CA ALA A 192 8.51 7.10 -5.19
C ALA A 192 9.57 6.67 -6.22
N VAL A 193 9.17 6.00 -7.28
CA VAL A 193 10.03 5.66 -8.41
C VAL A 193 10.06 6.83 -9.40
N ILE A 194 11.24 7.13 -9.94
CA ILE A 194 11.40 8.12 -11.01
C ILE A 194 10.51 7.72 -12.19
N ALA A 195 9.81 8.69 -12.78
CA ALA A 195 8.75 8.45 -13.78
C ALA A 195 9.16 7.50 -14.91
N ASP A 196 10.36 7.64 -15.47
CA ASP A 196 10.88 6.81 -16.56
C ASP A 196 11.00 5.32 -16.18
N PHE A 197 11.08 5.02 -14.89
CA PHE A 197 11.31 3.67 -14.39
C PHE A 197 10.07 3.04 -13.71
N ILE A 198 8.93 3.73 -13.61
CA ILE A 198 7.72 3.20 -12.95
C ILE A 198 7.27 1.89 -13.63
N SER A 199 7.19 1.89 -14.96
CA SER A 199 6.80 0.69 -15.69
C SER A 199 7.82 -0.44 -15.54
N GLY A 200 9.11 -0.14 -15.56
CA GLY A 200 10.19 -1.12 -15.34
C GLY A 200 10.20 -1.69 -13.93
N ALA A 201 9.99 -0.86 -12.91
CA ALA A 201 9.82 -1.30 -11.52
C ALA A 201 8.63 -2.24 -11.36
N THR A 202 7.54 -1.98 -12.11
CA THR A 202 6.35 -2.84 -12.12
C THR A 202 6.62 -4.15 -12.86
N GLU A 203 7.39 -4.15 -13.95
CA GLU A 203 7.86 -5.37 -14.62
C GLU A 203 8.70 -6.22 -13.66
N TRP A 204 9.63 -5.61 -12.95
CA TRP A 204 10.44 -6.28 -11.94
C TRP A 204 9.57 -6.90 -10.82
N LEU A 205 8.55 -6.18 -10.38
CA LEU A 205 7.63 -6.64 -9.33
C LEU A 205 6.78 -7.84 -9.78
N CYS A 206 6.48 -7.94 -11.07
CA CYS A 206 5.66 -8.99 -11.69
C CYS A 206 6.51 -9.83 -12.64
N PRO A 207 7.39 -10.70 -12.13
CA PRO A 207 8.30 -11.51 -12.96
C PRO A 207 7.55 -12.57 -13.77
N ASP A 208 8.28 -13.32 -14.57
CA ASP A 208 7.80 -14.53 -15.21
C ASP A 208 7.29 -15.53 -14.17
N ASN A 209 6.15 -16.13 -14.43
CA ASN A 209 5.52 -17.13 -13.58
C ASN A 209 4.95 -18.30 -14.41
N ASP A 210 4.51 -19.36 -13.74
CA ASP A 210 3.75 -20.44 -14.37
C ASP A 210 2.52 -19.87 -15.12
N ALA A 211 2.10 -20.51 -16.20
CA ALA A 211 1.00 -20.03 -17.03
C ALA A 211 -0.36 -19.94 -16.29
N ASP A 212 -0.53 -20.70 -15.21
CA ASP A 212 -1.73 -20.71 -14.36
C ASP A 212 -1.61 -19.84 -13.11
N HIS A 213 -0.45 -19.18 -12.91
CA HIS A 213 -0.21 -18.28 -11.78
C HIS A 213 -0.77 -16.87 -12.05
N TRP A 214 -1.33 -16.25 -11.02
CA TRP A 214 -1.82 -14.86 -11.04
C TRP A 214 -1.00 -13.94 -10.15
N ASP A 215 -0.43 -12.89 -10.70
CA ASP A 215 0.00 -11.74 -9.92
C ASP A 215 -1.20 -10.82 -9.71
N VAL A 216 -1.61 -10.63 -8.46
CA VAL A 216 -2.66 -9.69 -8.08
C VAL A 216 -2.00 -8.38 -7.67
N VAL A 217 -2.02 -7.42 -8.58
CA VAL A 217 -1.27 -6.16 -8.46
C VAL A 217 -2.12 -5.10 -7.78
N GLU A 218 -1.60 -4.50 -6.71
CA GLU A 218 -2.20 -3.37 -6.03
C GLU A 218 -2.19 -2.14 -6.94
N GLY A 219 -3.34 -1.54 -7.23
CA GLY A 219 -3.45 -0.33 -8.03
C GLY A 219 -3.16 0.95 -7.24
N GLN A 220 -2.60 1.94 -7.91
CA GLN A 220 -2.31 3.26 -7.36
C GLN A 220 -2.98 4.36 -8.19
N GLY A 221 -3.41 5.45 -7.53
CA GLY A 221 -3.97 6.62 -8.19
C GLY A 221 -5.26 6.35 -8.98
N SER A 222 -5.44 7.10 -10.05
CA SER A 222 -6.50 6.96 -11.06
C SER A 222 -6.04 7.70 -12.33
N LEU A 223 -6.34 7.17 -13.51
CA LEU A 223 -6.05 7.83 -14.80
C LEU A 223 -6.77 9.18 -14.96
N PHE A 224 -7.83 9.41 -14.21
CA PHE A 224 -8.61 10.65 -14.23
C PHE A 224 -8.12 11.70 -13.25
N HIS A 225 -7.23 11.33 -12.32
CA HIS A 225 -6.78 12.24 -11.27
C HIS A 225 -5.60 13.10 -11.75
N ALA A 226 -5.79 14.42 -11.84
CA ALA A 226 -4.78 15.36 -12.35
C ALA A 226 -3.39 15.22 -11.69
N SER A 227 -3.34 14.86 -10.39
CA SER A 227 -2.07 14.73 -9.66
C SER A 227 -1.41 13.36 -9.79
N PHE A 228 -2.16 12.29 -10.13
CA PHE A 228 -1.66 10.92 -9.98
C PHE A 228 -1.84 10.03 -11.21
N ALA A 229 -2.35 10.58 -12.32
CA ALA A 229 -2.58 9.83 -13.55
C ALA A 229 -1.29 9.20 -14.10
N GLY A 230 -0.16 9.90 -14.02
CA GLY A 230 1.12 9.41 -14.51
C GLY A 230 1.59 8.14 -13.79
N VAL A 231 1.45 8.08 -12.46
CA VAL A 231 1.76 6.86 -11.68
C VAL A 231 0.83 5.71 -12.07
N SER A 232 -0.47 6.00 -12.22
CA SER A 232 -1.47 5.00 -12.62
C SER A 232 -1.16 4.41 -14.00
N LEU A 233 -0.78 5.25 -14.97
CA LEU A 233 -0.44 4.82 -16.33
C LEU A 233 0.84 3.99 -16.36
N GLY A 234 1.90 4.43 -15.67
CA GLY A 234 3.15 3.68 -15.58
C GLY A 234 2.97 2.30 -14.94
N LEU A 235 2.17 2.22 -13.87
CA LEU A 235 1.81 0.97 -13.21
C LEU A 235 1.00 0.04 -14.15
N LEU A 236 0.02 0.59 -14.85
CA LEU A 236 -0.82 -0.15 -15.80
C LEU A 236 0.01 -0.72 -16.94
N HIS A 237 0.89 0.09 -17.55
CA HIS A 237 1.75 -0.36 -18.64
C HIS A 237 2.77 -1.41 -18.18
N GLY A 238 3.42 -1.20 -17.03
CA GLY A 238 4.40 -2.15 -16.51
C GLY A 238 3.78 -3.47 -16.03
N SER A 239 2.56 -3.47 -15.52
CA SER A 239 1.88 -4.72 -15.13
C SER A 239 1.37 -5.52 -16.31
N GLN A 240 1.06 -4.92 -17.47
CA GLN A 240 0.47 -5.59 -18.64
C GLN A 240 -0.72 -6.50 -18.26
N PRO A 241 -1.79 -5.98 -17.63
CA PRO A 241 -2.80 -6.80 -16.99
C PRO A 241 -3.61 -7.60 -18.01
N ASP A 242 -3.90 -8.86 -17.69
CA ASP A 242 -4.87 -9.69 -18.43
C ASP A 242 -6.30 -9.40 -17.97
N ALA A 243 -6.45 -9.02 -16.71
CA ALA A 243 -7.72 -8.65 -16.10
C ALA A 243 -7.55 -7.40 -15.24
N MET A 244 -8.59 -6.57 -15.20
CA MET A 244 -8.65 -5.41 -14.30
C MET A 244 -9.94 -5.44 -13.49
N VAL A 245 -9.88 -4.95 -12.24
CA VAL A 245 -11.06 -4.70 -11.41
C VAL A 245 -11.12 -3.21 -11.10
N LEU A 246 -12.22 -2.55 -11.52
CA LEU A 246 -12.46 -1.14 -11.26
C LEU A 246 -12.99 -0.95 -9.84
N CYS A 247 -12.26 -0.23 -9.01
CA CYS A 247 -12.69 0.14 -7.66
C CYS A 247 -13.36 1.51 -7.67
N HIS A 248 -14.49 1.62 -6.98
CA HIS A 248 -15.32 2.82 -6.93
C HIS A 248 -15.88 3.08 -5.53
N GLU A 249 -16.01 4.35 -5.15
CA GLU A 249 -16.68 4.79 -3.91
C GLU A 249 -17.85 5.70 -4.31
N PRO A 250 -19.11 5.20 -4.18
CA PRO A 250 -20.29 5.79 -4.83
C PRO A 250 -20.80 7.08 -4.14
N THR A 251 -20.32 7.39 -2.94
CA THR A 251 -20.77 8.62 -2.23
C THR A 251 -19.99 9.87 -2.63
N ARG A 252 -18.96 9.72 -3.49
CA ARG A 252 -18.16 10.85 -3.96
C ARG A 252 -18.82 11.53 -5.16
N THR A 253 -18.76 12.86 -5.16
CA THR A 253 -19.22 13.69 -6.27
C THR A 253 -18.09 14.27 -7.11
N HIS A 254 -16.87 14.32 -6.53
CA HIS A 254 -15.67 14.88 -7.18
C HIS A 254 -14.43 14.07 -6.82
N LEU A 255 -13.36 14.23 -7.57
CA LEU A 255 -12.07 13.60 -7.32
C LEU A 255 -11.47 14.08 -5.99
N ARG A 256 -10.82 13.19 -5.28
CA ARG A 256 -10.28 13.47 -3.95
C ARG A 256 -9.29 14.64 -3.95
N GLY A 257 -9.62 15.72 -3.23
CA GLY A 257 -8.78 16.92 -3.14
C GLY A 257 -8.88 17.85 -4.35
N LEU A 258 -9.76 17.58 -5.31
CA LEU A 258 -9.99 18.35 -6.52
C LEU A 258 -11.50 18.67 -6.67
N PRO A 259 -12.05 19.62 -5.91
CA PRO A 259 -13.49 19.89 -5.87
C PRO A 259 -14.09 20.34 -7.22
N ASP A 260 -13.27 20.92 -8.09
CA ASP A 260 -13.69 21.36 -9.42
C ASP A 260 -13.68 20.25 -10.48
N PHE A 261 -13.24 19.05 -10.13
CA PHE A 261 -13.17 17.90 -11.03
C PHE A 261 -14.23 16.86 -10.63
N PRO A 262 -15.34 16.76 -11.36
CA PRO A 262 -16.38 15.78 -11.07
C PRO A 262 -15.83 14.36 -11.21
N LEU A 263 -16.42 13.42 -10.46
CA LEU A 263 -16.08 12.01 -10.58
C LEU A 263 -16.50 11.51 -11.98
N PRO A 264 -15.63 10.79 -12.69
CA PRO A 264 -15.96 10.27 -14.02
C PRO A 264 -17.05 9.18 -13.96
N ASP A 265 -17.81 9.05 -15.01
CA ASP A 265 -18.75 7.93 -15.19
C ASP A 265 -18.03 6.59 -15.21
N LEU A 266 -18.64 5.53 -14.64
CA LEU A 266 -17.99 4.21 -14.54
C LEU A 266 -17.72 3.57 -15.90
N ARG A 267 -18.60 3.77 -16.89
CA ARG A 267 -18.38 3.25 -18.26
C ARG A 267 -17.20 3.93 -18.91
N GLU A 268 -17.04 5.23 -18.67
CA GLU A 268 -15.88 5.99 -19.14
C GLU A 268 -14.59 5.51 -18.42
N CYS A 269 -14.67 5.24 -17.11
CA CYS A 269 -13.55 4.65 -16.38
C CYS A 269 -13.12 3.29 -16.97
N ILE A 270 -14.08 2.42 -17.27
CA ILE A 270 -13.82 1.11 -17.90
C ILE A 270 -13.17 1.32 -19.26
N ARG A 271 -13.79 2.12 -20.14
CA ARG A 271 -13.33 2.39 -21.50
C ARG A 271 -11.88 2.88 -21.54
N VAL A 272 -11.56 3.90 -20.74
CA VAL A 272 -10.22 4.51 -20.73
C VAL A 272 -9.16 3.56 -20.16
N ASN A 273 -9.47 2.84 -19.07
CA ASN A 273 -8.53 1.87 -18.53
C ASN A 273 -8.24 0.73 -19.53
N GLU A 274 -9.26 0.23 -20.23
CA GLU A 274 -9.08 -0.78 -21.28
C GLU A 274 -8.27 -0.28 -22.46
N GLU A 275 -8.55 0.93 -22.96
CA GLU A 275 -7.79 1.53 -24.06
C GLU A 275 -6.31 1.68 -23.71
N MET A 276 -5.99 2.19 -22.53
CA MET A 276 -4.62 2.36 -22.09
C MET A 276 -3.92 1.01 -21.87
N ALA A 277 -4.61 0.01 -21.30
CA ALA A 277 -4.05 -1.32 -21.08
C ALA A 277 -3.80 -2.07 -22.39
N ARG A 278 -4.67 -1.90 -23.39
CA ARG A 278 -4.54 -2.58 -24.71
C ARG A 278 -3.37 -2.10 -25.54
N MET A 279 -2.75 -0.97 -25.18
CA MET A 279 -1.50 -0.54 -25.81
C MET A 279 -0.34 -1.50 -25.52
N VAL A 280 -0.39 -2.23 -24.39
CA VAL A 280 0.68 -3.16 -23.94
C VAL A 280 0.20 -4.60 -23.81
N ASN A 281 -1.11 -4.85 -23.73
CA ASN A 281 -1.73 -6.17 -23.77
C ASN A 281 -3.09 -6.10 -24.48
N PRO A 282 -3.19 -6.46 -25.76
CA PRO A 282 -4.43 -6.33 -26.55
C PRO A 282 -5.66 -7.04 -25.97
N ASP A 283 -5.45 -8.08 -25.14
CA ASP A 283 -6.51 -8.87 -24.52
C ASP A 283 -6.99 -8.30 -23.17
N ALA A 284 -6.41 -7.18 -22.72
CA ALA A 284 -6.74 -6.56 -21.44
C ALA A 284 -8.21 -6.14 -21.37
N ARG A 285 -8.85 -6.46 -20.24
CA ARG A 285 -10.27 -6.12 -20.01
C ARG A 285 -10.58 -5.87 -18.55
N VAL A 286 -11.57 -5.05 -18.28
CA VAL A 286 -12.18 -4.92 -16.95
C VAL A 286 -13.18 -6.06 -16.77
N VAL A 287 -12.97 -6.90 -15.77
CA VAL A 287 -13.76 -8.11 -15.51
C VAL A 287 -14.77 -7.95 -14.38
N GLY A 288 -14.72 -6.81 -13.68
CA GLY A 288 -15.64 -6.53 -12.58
C GLY A 288 -15.45 -5.15 -11.99
N VAL A 289 -16.42 -4.73 -11.18
CA VAL A 289 -16.42 -3.50 -10.42
C VAL A 289 -16.49 -3.83 -8.94
N SER A 290 -15.56 -3.28 -8.14
CA SER A 290 -15.57 -3.36 -6.68
C SER A 290 -16.08 -2.04 -6.11
N VAL A 291 -17.24 -2.09 -5.45
CA VAL A 291 -17.88 -0.89 -4.88
C VAL A 291 -17.59 -0.81 -3.39
N ASN A 292 -16.96 0.28 -2.96
CA ASN A 292 -16.72 0.55 -1.55
C ASN A 292 -17.96 1.18 -0.90
N THR A 293 -18.77 0.37 -0.26
CA THR A 293 -20.01 0.79 0.40
C THR A 293 -19.84 1.25 1.85
N SER A 294 -18.59 1.38 2.35
CA SER A 294 -18.32 1.70 3.76
C SER A 294 -18.94 3.02 4.26
N LYS A 295 -19.20 3.96 3.34
CA LYS A 295 -19.84 5.24 3.62
C LYS A 295 -21.31 5.30 3.17
N VAL A 296 -21.82 4.24 2.58
CA VAL A 296 -23.23 4.14 2.22
C VAL A 296 -24.05 3.83 3.47
N GLU A 297 -25.18 4.50 3.62
CA GLU A 297 -26.11 4.29 4.73
C GLU A 297 -26.51 2.81 4.84
N LYS A 298 -26.52 2.29 6.08
CA LYS A 298 -26.94 0.90 6.33
C LYS A 298 -28.34 0.65 5.79
N GLY A 299 -28.52 -0.40 5.00
CA GLY A 299 -29.78 -0.75 4.33
C GLY A 299 -29.94 -0.20 2.91
N ARG A 300 -29.03 0.69 2.45
CA ARG A 300 -28.99 1.14 1.05
C ARG A 300 -27.82 0.56 0.25
N GLN A 301 -27.02 -0.30 0.89
CA GLN A 301 -25.80 -0.84 0.29
C GLN A 301 -26.12 -1.74 -0.91
N ASP A 302 -27.15 -2.59 -0.82
CA ASP A 302 -27.54 -3.49 -1.91
C ASP A 302 -28.08 -2.71 -3.13
N ALA A 303 -28.88 -1.65 -2.89
CA ALA A 303 -29.40 -0.81 -3.96
C ALA A 303 -28.32 -0.02 -4.74
N VAL A 304 -27.12 0.08 -4.22
CA VAL A 304 -25.99 0.72 -4.91
C VAL A 304 -25.23 -0.30 -5.77
N LEU A 305 -25.43 -1.60 -5.54
CA LEU A 305 -24.79 -2.68 -6.29
C LEU A 305 -25.63 -3.14 -7.50
N GLU A 306 -26.91 -2.76 -7.56
CA GLU A 306 -27.82 -2.97 -8.70
C GLU A 306 -27.65 -1.87 -9.78
#